data_58e047c95967d479cd2a9a58c6b2a404
#
_entry.id   58e047c95967d479cd2a9a58c6b2a404
#
_cell.length_a   1.000
_cell.length_b   1.000
_cell.length_c   1.000
_cell.angle_alpha   90.00
_cell.angle_beta   90.00
_cell.angle_gamma   90.00
#
_symmetry.space_group_name_H-M   'P 1'
#
loop_
_entity.id
_entity.type
_entity.pdbx_description
1 polymer ?
#
loop_
_entity_poly.entity_id
_entity_poly.type
_entity_poly.pdbx_seq_one_letter_code
_entity_poly.pdbx_strand_id
1 'polypeptide(L)'
;RIHAPMNRPDYFDEVCAFLGASYFRAIAKNHTYGLSARGLAIKTAEPGGEEFPAFVAYWLERPTQEAGSVVVHALLDSRSAAAAFRFVVRPGEATIFDVEMTLYPRVEIAQVGIAPLTSMYLFAANDRAGVDDFRPAVHDSEGLSLWTGRGEQIWRPLSNPAELQVSAFADTDPRGFGLMQRQRDFGGYKDLEARYDRRPSLWIEPLGKWGKGAVHLVEIPTDREIHDNIVAFWRPEAPLAAGVEHTLSYRMHWCWEAPWKSDLAPVTDTRVGRSLTDRSRLFVVEVVGDK
;
A
#
# COMPACT_ATOMS: atom_id res chain seq x y z
N ARG A 1 -2.38 19.39 -3.17
CA ARG A 1 -2.78 19.06 -1.79
C ARG A 1 -4.26 19.37 -1.60
N ILE A 2 -4.96 18.53 -0.84
CA ILE A 2 -6.38 18.68 -0.49
C ILE A 2 -6.47 18.81 1.02
N HIS A 3 -7.24 19.79 1.48
CA HIS A 3 -7.46 20.06 2.89
C HIS A 3 -8.95 19.97 3.21
N ALA A 4 -9.29 19.39 4.34
CA ALA A 4 -10.65 19.30 4.84
C ALA A 4 -10.68 19.31 6.38
N PRO A 5 -11.77 19.74 7.02
CA PRO A 5 -11.93 19.59 8.46
C PRO A 5 -12.16 18.12 8.77
N MET A 6 -11.18 17.44 9.38
CA MET A 6 -11.23 16.01 9.67
C MET A 6 -11.04 15.72 11.16
N ASN A 7 -9.96 16.20 11.76
CA ASN A 7 -9.69 16.00 13.19
C ASN A 7 -10.41 17.02 14.07
N ARG A 8 -10.57 18.23 13.57
CA ARG A 8 -11.23 19.35 14.27
C ARG A 8 -12.07 20.15 13.29
N PRO A 9 -13.26 20.64 13.70
CA PRO A 9 -14.15 21.38 12.80
C PRO A 9 -13.64 22.78 12.42
N ASP A 10 -12.72 23.33 13.21
CA ASP A 10 -12.13 24.66 13.05
C ASP A 10 -10.74 24.63 12.39
N TYR A 11 -10.29 23.46 11.92
CA TYR A 11 -8.97 23.28 11.30
C TYR A 11 -9.06 22.40 10.05
N PHE A 12 -8.40 22.84 8.98
CA PHE A 12 -8.32 22.10 7.74
C PHE A 12 -7.04 21.25 7.71
N ASP A 13 -7.19 19.98 8.03
CA ASP A 13 -6.09 19.01 7.90
C ASP A 13 -5.70 18.84 6.44
N GLU A 14 -4.42 18.67 6.14
CA GLU A 14 -3.96 18.19 4.82
C GLU A 14 -4.32 16.70 4.71
N VAL A 15 -5.42 16.41 4.03
CA VAL A 15 -5.98 15.05 3.93
C VAL A 15 -5.21 14.19 2.94
N CYS A 16 -4.81 14.78 1.81
CA CYS A 16 -4.02 14.08 0.81
C CYS A 16 -3.13 15.01 0.01
N ALA A 17 -2.06 14.44 -0.53
CA ALA A 17 -1.12 15.11 -1.40
C ALA A 17 -0.77 14.23 -2.61
N PHE A 18 -0.74 14.84 -3.78
CA PHE A 18 -0.16 14.29 -5.01
C PHE A 18 1.19 14.99 -5.22
N LEU A 19 2.29 14.25 -5.14
CA LEU A 19 3.62 14.83 -5.17
C LEU A 19 4.66 13.82 -5.67
N GLY A 20 5.39 14.21 -6.71
CA GLY A 20 6.46 13.43 -7.32
C GLY A 20 5.95 12.33 -8.27
N ALA A 21 6.36 12.36 -9.54
CA ALA A 21 5.90 11.42 -10.56
C ALA A 21 4.38 11.17 -10.46
N SER A 22 3.95 9.93 -10.19
CA SER A 22 2.54 9.62 -9.95
C SER A 22 2.24 9.21 -8.50
N TYR A 23 3.10 9.62 -7.55
CA TYR A 23 2.89 9.32 -6.14
C TYR A 23 1.79 10.17 -5.54
N PHE A 24 1.02 9.56 -4.65
CA PHE A 24 0.07 10.25 -3.79
C PHE A 24 -0.08 9.51 -2.47
N ARG A 25 -0.46 10.26 -1.45
CA ARG A 25 -0.68 9.74 -0.09
C ARG A 25 -1.85 10.43 0.55
N ALA A 26 -2.49 9.75 1.49
CA ALA A 26 -3.57 10.32 2.28
C ALA A 26 -3.44 9.93 3.74
N ILE A 27 -4.19 10.63 4.58
CA ILE A 27 -4.38 10.31 5.99
C ILE A 27 -5.86 10.09 6.26
N ALA A 28 -6.18 9.28 7.25
CA ALA A 28 -7.48 9.21 7.87
C ALA A 28 -7.46 9.99 9.20
N LYS A 29 -8.57 10.03 9.90
CA LYS A 29 -8.68 10.74 11.18
C LYS A 29 -7.65 10.24 12.19
N ASN A 30 -6.97 11.17 12.85
CA ASN A 30 -5.89 10.95 13.82
C ASN A 30 -4.60 10.30 13.26
N HIS A 31 -4.49 10.13 11.96
CA HIS A 31 -3.26 9.67 11.32
C HIS A 31 -2.25 10.78 11.05
N THR A 32 -1.02 10.37 10.84
CA THR A 32 0.04 11.14 10.17
C THR A 32 0.35 10.48 8.82
N TYR A 33 1.07 11.17 7.93
CA TYR A 33 1.50 10.54 6.68
C TYR A 33 2.43 9.35 6.92
N GLY A 34 2.22 8.29 6.16
CA GLY A 34 3.05 7.09 6.09
C GLY A 34 3.25 6.67 4.64
N LEU A 35 2.86 5.43 4.34
CA LEU A 35 2.98 4.85 3.00
C LEU A 35 2.29 5.70 1.92
N SER A 36 2.72 5.47 0.68
CA SER A 36 2.20 6.11 -0.52
C SER A 36 1.54 5.11 -1.45
N ALA A 37 0.75 5.63 -2.38
CA ALA A 37 0.34 4.92 -3.58
C ALA A 37 0.94 5.59 -4.82
N ARG A 38 0.90 4.90 -5.95
CA ARG A 38 1.29 5.42 -7.26
C ARG A 38 0.16 5.23 -8.27
N GLY A 39 0.12 6.06 -9.30
CA GLY A 39 -0.84 5.85 -10.39
C GLY A 39 -0.57 4.53 -11.13
N LEU A 40 0.66 4.29 -11.51
CA LEU A 40 1.08 3.09 -12.25
C LEU A 40 2.53 2.74 -11.91
N ALA A 41 2.85 1.45 -11.88
CA ALA A 41 4.21 0.95 -11.82
C ALA A 41 4.55 0.21 -13.12
N ILE A 42 5.73 0.45 -13.67
CA ILE A 42 6.22 -0.22 -14.88
C ILE A 42 7.64 -0.69 -14.65
N LYS A 43 7.88 -2.00 -14.79
CA LYS A 43 9.20 -2.63 -14.62
C LYS A 43 9.81 -2.43 -13.22
N THR A 44 8.98 -2.39 -12.19
CA THR A 44 9.48 -2.33 -10.81
C THR A 44 10.33 -3.54 -10.49
N ALA A 45 11.51 -3.31 -9.92
CA ALA A 45 12.51 -4.31 -9.57
C ALA A 45 13.12 -5.08 -10.77
N GLU A 46 13.00 -4.58 -11.98
CA GLU A 46 13.60 -5.19 -13.15
C GLU A 46 15.06 -4.72 -13.36
N PRO A 47 15.97 -5.60 -13.78
CA PRO A 47 17.39 -5.23 -13.98
C PRO A 47 17.62 -4.08 -14.96
N GLY A 48 16.70 -3.87 -15.89
CA GLY A 48 16.76 -2.78 -16.88
C GLY A 48 16.31 -1.41 -16.36
N GLY A 49 15.93 -1.33 -15.09
CA GLY A 49 15.45 -0.14 -14.43
C GLY A 49 13.93 0.07 -14.55
N GLU A 50 13.39 0.70 -13.56
CA GLU A 50 11.97 1.05 -13.45
C GLU A 50 11.64 2.28 -14.31
N GLU A 51 10.47 2.28 -14.93
CA GLU A 51 9.89 3.47 -15.55
C GLU A 51 8.92 4.11 -14.58
N PHE A 52 9.05 5.41 -14.36
CA PHE A 52 8.21 6.18 -13.46
C PHE A 52 7.21 7.06 -14.23
N PRO A 53 6.00 6.56 -14.52
CA PRO A 53 4.94 7.39 -15.09
C PRO A 53 4.63 8.57 -14.17
N ALA A 54 4.35 9.74 -14.76
CA ALA A 54 4.09 10.95 -14.00
C ALA A 54 2.69 11.50 -14.28
N PHE A 55 2.05 12.04 -13.26
CA PHE A 55 0.87 12.88 -13.45
C PHE A 55 1.31 14.23 -13.99
N VAL A 56 0.94 14.54 -15.22
CA VAL A 56 1.35 15.75 -15.94
C VAL A 56 0.31 16.86 -15.92
N ALA A 57 -0.94 16.51 -15.61
CA ALA A 57 -2.03 17.48 -15.48
C ALA A 57 -3.09 17.00 -14.50
N TYR A 58 -3.75 17.97 -13.85
CA TYR A 58 -4.85 17.74 -12.92
C TYR A 58 -6.01 18.69 -13.19
N TRP A 59 -7.23 18.18 -13.01
CA TRP A 59 -8.46 18.97 -13.00
C TRP A 59 -9.24 18.63 -11.74
N LEU A 60 -9.73 19.66 -11.06
CA LEU A 60 -10.55 19.50 -9.86
C LEU A 60 -11.97 19.92 -10.19
N GLU A 61 -12.93 19.06 -9.92
CA GLU A 61 -14.33 19.46 -9.92
C GLU A 61 -14.57 20.36 -8.70
N ARG A 62 -15.20 21.52 -8.93
CA ARG A 62 -15.51 22.41 -7.81
C ARG A 62 -16.57 21.77 -6.91
N PRO A 63 -16.24 21.42 -5.66
CA PRO A 63 -17.23 20.84 -4.77
C PRO A 63 -18.31 21.86 -4.39
N THR A 64 -19.52 21.40 -4.10
CA THR A 64 -20.52 22.23 -3.42
C THR A 64 -20.10 22.43 -1.97
N GLN A 65 -20.69 23.41 -1.30
CA GLN A 65 -20.38 23.72 0.11
C GLN A 65 -20.67 22.54 1.07
N GLU A 66 -21.60 21.67 0.69
CA GLU A 66 -22.03 20.52 1.48
C GLU A 66 -21.43 19.18 1.01
N ALA A 67 -20.52 19.24 0.03
CA ALA A 67 -19.93 18.02 -0.54
C ALA A 67 -19.01 17.31 0.47
N GLY A 68 -19.33 16.06 0.76
CA GLY A 68 -18.46 15.18 1.58
C GLY A 68 -17.28 14.58 0.79
N SER A 69 -17.09 14.99 -0.47
CA SER A 69 -16.03 14.47 -1.35
C SER A 69 -15.53 15.51 -2.33
N VAL A 70 -14.34 15.28 -2.87
CA VAL A 70 -13.79 16.06 -3.99
C VAL A 70 -13.41 15.10 -5.11
N VAL A 71 -13.67 15.51 -6.35
CA VAL A 71 -13.28 14.76 -7.54
C VAL A 71 -12.04 15.38 -8.16
N VAL A 72 -11.04 14.53 -8.38
CA VAL A 72 -9.78 14.88 -9.03
C VAL A 72 -9.63 14.03 -10.27
N HIS A 73 -9.48 14.69 -11.43
CA HIS A 73 -9.04 14.01 -12.64
C HIS A 73 -7.55 14.24 -12.80
N ALA A 74 -6.84 13.24 -13.26
CA ALA A 74 -5.40 13.33 -13.52
C ALA A 74 -5.05 12.65 -14.83
N LEU A 75 -4.15 13.28 -15.58
CA LEU A 75 -3.53 12.69 -16.77
C LEU A 75 -2.16 12.16 -16.38
N LEU A 76 -1.96 10.87 -16.52
CA LEU A 76 -0.67 10.22 -16.37
C LEU A 76 -0.02 10.05 -17.74
N ASP A 77 1.26 10.32 -17.82
CA ASP A 77 2.05 10.15 -19.04
C ASP A 77 3.41 9.52 -18.76
N SER A 78 3.85 8.67 -19.67
CA SER A 78 5.16 8.06 -19.67
C SER A 78 5.54 7.59 -21.07
N ARG A 79 6.78 7.11 -21.25
CA ARG A 79 7.21 6.57 -22.51
C ARG A 79 6.37 5.39 -23.00
N SER A 80 5.99 4.50 -22.06
CA SER A 80 5.31 3.23 -22.39
C SER A 80 3.78 3.35 -22.38
N ALA A 81 3.20 4.33 -21.70
CA ALA A 81 1.75 4.46 -21.55
C ALA A 81 1.30 5.88 -21.25
N ALA A 82 0.04 6.16 -21.59
CA ALA A 82 -0.74 7.26 -21.01
C ALA A 82 -1.93 6.68 -20.25
N ALA A 83 -2.43 7.39 -19.23
CA ALA A 83 -3.65 6.99 -18.54
C ALA A 83 -4.45 8.20 -18.05
N ALA A 84 -5.78 8.06 -18.11
CA ALA A 84 -6.72 8.97 -17.48
C ALA A 84 -7.19 8.39 -16.14
N PHE A 85 -7.11 9.20 -15.10
CA PHE A 85 -7.57 8.84 -13.76
C PHE A 85 -8.71 9.74 -13.32
N ARG A 86 -9.66 9.15 -12.62
CA ARG A 86 -10.66 9.85 -11.84
C ARG A 86 -10.61 9.35 -10.41
N PHE A 87 -10.36 10.24 -9.46
CA PHE A 87 -10.35 9.96 -8.03
C PHE A 87 -11.54 10.66 -7.38
N VAL A 88 -12.36 9.90 -6.65
CA VAL A 88 -13.36 10.47 -5.74
C VAL A 88 -12.83 10.32 -4.32
N VAL A 89 -12.40 11.42 -3.74
CA VAL A 89 -11.75 11.48 -2.42
C VAL A 89 -12.76 11.80 -1.35
N ARG A 90 -12.92 10.93 -0.37
CA ARG A 90 -13.81 11.08 0.80
C ARG A 90 -13.00 10.99 2.09
N PRO A 91 -12.67 12.12 2.73
CA PRO A 91 -12.05 12.14 4.04
C PRO A 91 -12.97 11.60 5.14
N GLY A 92 -12.41 10.96 6.16
CA GLY A 92 -13.20 10.47 7.29
C GLY A 92 -12.42 9.63 8.29
N GLU A 93 -13.13 8.79 9.06
CA GLU A 93 -12.53 7.80 9.97
C GLU A 93 -11.57 6.87 9.20
N ALA A 94 -11.95 6.50 7.97
CA ALA A 94 -11.06 6.05 6.92
C ALA A 94 -11.17 7.05 5.76
N THR A 95 -10.06 7.41 5.14
CA THR A 95 -10.10 8.21 3.91
C THR A 95 -10.19 7.26 2.72
N ILE A 96 -11.27 7.43 1.94
CA ILE A 96 -11.61 6.54 0.82
C ILE A 96 -11.33 7.25 -0.50
N PHE A 97 -10.66 6.56 -1.40
CA PHE A 97 -10.55 6.97 -2.79
C PHE A 97 -11.23 5.92 -3.67
N ASP A 98 -12.29 6.29 -4.40
CA ASP A 98 -12.72 5.50 -5.55
C ASP A 98 -11.91 5.96 -6.75
N VAL A 99 -11.28 5.00 -7.40
CA VAL A 99 -10.38 5.23 -8.53
C VAL A 99 -10.92 4.54 -9.77
N GLU A 100 -11.07 5.31 -10.82
CA GLU A 100 -11.29 4.82 -12.17
C GLU A 100 -10.05 5.17 -12.99
N MET A 101 -9.46 4.17 -13.63
CA MET A 101 -8.28 4.32 -14.47
C MET A 101 -8.56 3.75 -15.86
N THR A 102 -8.32 4.56 -16.88
CA THR A 102 -8.29 4.10 -18.28
C THR A 102 -6.86 4.25 -18.80
N LEU A 103 -6.25 3.12 -19.11
CA LEU A 103 -4.84 3.01 -19.49
C LEU A 103 -4.73 2.74 -21.00
N TYR A 104 -3.84 3.46 -21.65
CA TYR A 104 -3.54 3.39 -23.08
C TYR A 104 -2.05 3.02 -23.28
N PRO A 105 -1.69 1.72 -23.40
CA PRO A 105 -0.33 1.31 -23.68
C PRO A 105 0.12 1.77 -25.07
N ARG A 106 1.29 2.40 -25.16
CA ARG A 106 1.95 2.77 -26.43
C ARG A 106 2.77 1.62 -27.02
N VAL A 107 3.21 0.73 -26.13
CA VAL A 107 3.93 -0.50 -26.43
C VAL A 107 3.32 -1.62 -25.62
N GLU A 108 3.64 -2.88 -25.95
CA GLU A 108 3.25 -3.99 -25.08
C GLU A 108 3.94 -3.86 -23.72
N ILE A 109 3.17 -4.00 -22.62
CA ILE A 109 3.68 -3.91 -21.26
C ILE A 109 3.41 -5.23 -20.53
N ALA A 110 4.43 -6.07 -20.44
CA ALA A 110 4.36 -7.33 -19.70
C ALA A 110 4.50 -7.12 -18.18
N GLN A 111 5.21 -6.08 -17.77
CA GLN A 111 5.57 -5.85 -16.37
C GLN A 111 4.92 -4.56 -15.83
N VAL A 112 3.59 -4.56 -15.88
CA VAL A 112 2.77 -3.49 -15.30
C VAL A 112 2.40 -3.83 -13.86
N GLY A 113 2.38 -2.83 -12.99
CA GLY A 113 1.82 -2.90 -11.64
C GLY A 113 0.61 -1.98 -11.53
N ILE A 114 -0.56 -2.57 -11.26
CA ILE A 114 -1.84 -1.87 -11.07
C ILE A 114 -2.05 -1.61 -9.58
N ALA A 115 -2.59 -0.44 -9.24
CA ALA A 115 -2.82 0.02 -7.86
C ALA A 115 -1.58 -0.15 -6.97
N PRO A 116 -0.41 0.38 -7.38
CA PRO A 116 0.83 0.16 -6.67
C PRO A 116 0.86 0.93 -5.35
N LEU A 117 1.32 0.24 -4.31
CA LEU A 117 1.57 0.75 -2.97
C LEU A 117 3.08 0.83 -2.74
N THR A 118 3.53 1.83 -2.04
CA THR A 118 4.94 2.03 -1.70
C THR A 118 5.08 2.36 -0.23
N SER A 119 5.92 1.64 0.48
CA SER A 119 6.08 1.76 1.92
C SER A 119 7.54 1.58 2.35
N MET A 120 7.80 1.75 3.64
CA MET A 120 9.11 1.56 4.24
C MET A 120 9.03 0.48 5.32
N TYR A 121 10.04 -0.40 5.34
CA TYR A 121 10.29 -1.36 6.40
C TYR A 121 11.79 -1.47 6.63
N LEU A 122 12.27 -1.07 7.81
CA LEU A 122 13.68 -1.18 8.18
C LEU A 122 13.91 -2.39 9.07
N PHE A 123 13.18 -2.53 10.17
CA PHE A 123 13.18 -3.69 11.05
C PHE A 123 11.94 -3.74 11.97
N ALA A 124 11.64 -4.94 12.47
CA ALA A 124 10.67 -5.20 13.54
C ALA A 124 11.05 -6.49 14.31
N ALA A 125 10.20 -6.92 15.22
CA ALA A 125 10.46 -8.10 16.07
C ALA A 125 10.70 -9.41 15.28
N ASN A 126 10.18 -9.50 14.05
CA ASN A 126 10.38 -10.62 13.14
C ASN A 126 11.70 -10.54 12.34
N ASP A 127 12.33 -9.37 12.27
CA ASP A 127 13.55 -9.14 11.48
C ASP A 127 14.44 -8.09 12.16
N ARG A 128 15.08 -8.47 13.29
CA ARG A 128 15.89 -7.57 14.13
C ARG A 128 17.33 -8.06 14.33
N ALA A 129 17.78 -9.05 13.57
CA ALA A 129 19.11 -9.59 13.74
C ALA A 129 20.19 -8.57 13.36
N GLY A 130 21.06 -8.22 14.31
CA GLY A 130 22.17 -7.28 14.07
C GLY A 130 21.78 -5.80 14.08
N VAL A 131 20.54 -5.47 14.45
CA VAL A 131 20.09 -4.08 14.57
C VAL A 131 20.51 -3.49 15.92
N ASP A 132 21.25 -2.39 15.89
CA ASP A 132 21.63 -1.57 17.04
C ASP A 132 20.83 -0.26 17.05
N ASP A 133 19.56 -0.36 17.45
CA ASP A 133 18.62 0.76 17.57
C ASP A 133 17.77 0.57 18.84
N PHE A 134 17.53 1.64 19.58
CA PHE A 134 16.73 1.58 20.82
C PHE A 134 15.25 1.32 20.55
N ARG A 135 14.77 1.66 19.37
CA ARG A 135 13.37 1.49 18.97
C ARG A 135 13.05 0.01 18.76
N PRO A 136 11.87 -0.49 19.18
CA PRO A 136 11.47 -1.86 18.95
C PRO A 136 11.24 -2.20 17.47
N ALA A 137 10.68 -1.25 16.70
CA ALA A 137 10.38 -1.38 15.29
C ALA A 137 10.47 -0.03 14.57
N VAL A 138 10.80 -0.07 13.27
CA VAL A 138 10.87 1.08 12.37
C VAL A 138 10.27 0.66 11.02
N HIS A 139 9.01 0.99 10.80
CA HIS A 139 8.31 0.71 9.54
C HIS A 139 7.00 1.48 9.39
N ASP A 140 6.63 1.79 8.15
CA ASP A 140 5.32 2.33 7.79
C ASP A 140 4.26 1.24 7.64
N SER A 141 4.68 0.05 7.25
CA SER A 141 3.83 -1.13 7.13
C SER A 141 4.53 -2.33 7.73
N GLU A 142 3.77 -3.22 8.37
CA GLU A 142 4.26 -4.41 9.05
C GLU A 142 4.13 -5.65 8.17
N GLY A 143 3.12 -5.71 7.31
CA GLY A 143 2.86 -6.87 6.48
C GLY A 143 2.00 -6.57 5.25
N LEU A 144 2.10 -7.47 4.28
CA LEU A 144 1.16 -7.57 3.17
C LEU A 144 0.00 -8.46 3.59
N SER A 145 -1.21 -7.94 3.52
CA SER A 145 -2.45 -8.70 3.71
C SER A 145 -3.11 -8.93 2.36
N LEU A 146 -3.62 -10.14 2.14
CA LEU A 146 -4.32 -10.52 0.92
C LEU A 146 -5.64 -11.21 1.28
N TRP A 147 -6.66 -10.91 0.49
CA TRP A 147 -7.92 -11.64 0.49
C TRP A 147 -8.16 -12.16 -0.92
N THR A 148 -7.92 -13.46 -1.11
CA THR A 148 -7.97 -14.08 -2.45
C THR A 148 -9.38 -14.19 -2.99
N GLY A 149 -9.51 -14.31 -4.31
CA GLY A 149 -10.79 -14.56 -4.96
C GLY A 149 -11.52 -15.81 -4.43
N ARG A 150 -10.77 -16.81 -3.94
CA ARG A 150 -11.30 -18.03 -3.31
C ARG A 150 -11.68 -17.86 -1.83
N GLY A 151 -11.40 -16.69 -1.23
CA GLY A 151 -11.72 -16.39 0.16
C GLY A 151 -10.62 -16.71 1.17
N GLU A 152 -9.45 -17.13 0.73
CA GLU A 152 -8.30 -17.32 1.60
C GLU A 152 -7.77 -15.96 2.07
N GLN A 153 -7.41 -15.88 3.34
CA GLN A 153 -6.80 -14.70 3.97
C GLN A 153 -5.35 -15.02 4.29
N ILE A 154 -4.45 -14.20 3.73
CA ILE A 154 -3.01 -14.40 3.87
C ILE A 154 -2.42 -13.17 4.56
N TRP A 155 -1.54 -13.39 5.53
CA TRP A 155 -0.66 -12.38 6.10
C TRP A 155 0.79 -12.75 5.81
N ARG A 156 1.49 -11.88 5.09
CA ARG A 156 2.91 -12.01 4.81
C ARG A 156 3.66 -10.89 5.55
N PRO A 157 4.33 -11.20 6.67
CA PRO A 157 5.19 -10.21 7.36
C PRO A 157 6.22 -9.65 6.39
N LEU A 158 6.49 -8.35 6.47
CA LEU A 158 7.57 -7.72 5.71
C LEU A 158 8.93 -8.05 6.32
N SER A 159 9.95 -7.91 5.51
CA SER A 159 11.34 -8.02 5.89
C SER A 159 12.21 -7.01 5.15
N ASN A 160 13.41 -6.77 5.69
CA ASN A 160 14.47 -6.01 5.04
C ASN A 160 15.57 -6.99 4.64
N PRO A 161 15.50 -7.60 3.45
CA PRO A 161 16.38 -8.68 3.06
C PRO A 161 17.79 -8.17 2.71
N ALA A 162 18.79 -9.06 2.74
CA ALA A 162 20.13 -8.73 2.29
C ALA A 162 20.25 -8.52 0.77
N GLU A 163 19.33 -9.09 0.00
CA GLU A 163 19.26 -8.99 -1.45
C GLU A 163 17.80 -8.73 -1.87
N LEU A 164 17.61 -8.11 -3.04
CA LEU A 164 16.28 -7.88 -3.61
C LEU A 164 15.45 -9.16 -3.62
N GLN A 165 14.26 -9.09 -3.01
CA GLN A 165 13.30 -10.18 -3.04
C GLN A 165 12.01 -9.76 -3.74
N VAL A 166 11.46 -10.67 -4.55
CA VAL A 166 10.15 -10.53 -5.18
C VAL A 166 9.33 -11.77 -4.89
N SER A 167 8.20 -11.56 -4.22
CA SER A 167 7.20 -12.61 -3.96
C SER A 167 5.97 -12.37 -4.84
N ALA A 168 5.41 -13.43 -5.41
CA ALA A 168 4.19 -13.35 -6.22
C ALA A 168 3.13 -14.31 -5.69
N PHE A 169 1.94 -13.78 -5.44
CA PHE A 169 0.77 -14.51 -4.94
C PHE A 169 -0.25 -14.60 -6.07
N ALA A 170 -0.24 -15.72 -6.78
CA ALA A 170 -1.13 -15.95 -7.91
C ALA A 170 -2.58 -16.05 -7.47
N ASP A 171 -3.48 -15.38 -8.17
CA ASP A 171 -4.90 -15.36 -7.87
C ASP A 171 -5.75 -15.09 -9.13
N THR A 172 -7.04 -15.20 -8.96
CA THR A 172 -8.04 -14.81 -9.97
C THR A 172 -9.12 -14.01 -9.27
N ASP A 173 -9.38 -12.80 -9.76
CA ASP A 173 -10.36 -11.88 -9.19
C ASP A 173 -10.14 -11.68 -7.68
N PRO A 174 -9.00 -11.11 -7.24
CA PRO A 174 -8.71 -10.92 -5.82
C PRO A 174 -9.79 -10.05 -5.18
N ARG A 175 -10.16 -10.36 -3.94
CA ARG A 175 -11.08 -9.52 -3.16
C ARG A 175 -10.39 -8.30 -2.58
N GLY A 176 -9.06 -8.35 -2.43
CA GLY A 176 -8.26 -7.21 -2.06
C GLY A 176 -6.86 -7.57 -1.57
N PHE A 177 -6.04 -6.53 -1.47
CA PHE A 177 -4.71 -6.61 -0.90
C PHE A 177 -4.31 -5.27 -0.28
N GLY A 178 -3.35 -5.28 0.62
CA GLY A 178 -2.89 -4.04 1.21
C GLY A 178 -1.62 -4.18 2.03
N LEU A 179 -0.91 -3.08 2.15
CA LEU A 179 0.19 -2.92 3.09
C LEU A 179 -0.37 -2.39 4.40
N MET A 180 -0.30 -3.23 5.44
CA MET A 180 -1.03 -3.04 6.68
C MET A 180 -0.09 -2.87 7.86
N GLN A 181 -0.57 -2.13 8.86
CA GLN A 181 0.08 -1.91 10.14
C GLN A 181 -0.83 -2.46 11.24
N ARG A 182 -0.42 -3.48 11.97
CA ARG A 182 -1.18 -4.06 13.08
C ARG A 182 -0.82 -3.41 14.42
N GLN A 183 0.49 -3.21 14.64
CA GLN A 183 0.96 -2.58 15.85
C GLN A 183 0.55 -1.10 15.87
N ARG A 184 -0.22 -0.71 16.90
CA ARG A 184 -0.77 0.64 17.07
C ARG A 184 -0.40 1.28 18.40
N ASP A 185 0.34 0.56 19.24
CA ASP A 185 0.80 1.08 20.51
C ASP A 185 2.13 1.84 20.33
N PHE A 186 2.21 3.02 20.92
CA PHE A 186 3.43 3.83 20.92
C PHE A 186 4.64 3.06 21.47
N GLY A 187 4.43 2.20 22.48
CA GLY A 187 5.47 1.38 23.08
C GLY A 187 6.14 0.42 22.09
N GLY A 188 5.42 0.04 21.02
CA GLY A 188 5.93 -0.80 19.94
C GLY A 188 6.95 -0.10 19.03
N TYR A 189 7.02 1.23 19.06
CA TYR A 189 7.94 2.03 18.21
C TYR A 189 8.85 2.93 19.01
N LYS A 190 8.33 3.60 20.06
CA LYS A 190 9.06 4.56 20.92
C LYS A 190 9.68 5.72 20.14
N ASP A 191 9.02 6.15 19.06
CA ASP A 191 9.47 7.22 18.19
C ASP A 191 8.48 8.38 18.23
N LEU A 192 8.86 9.48 18.88
CA LEU A 192 8.01 10.67 19.04
C LEU A 192 7.99 11.54 17.78
N GLU A 193 8.99 11.46 16.92
CA GLU A 193 9.11 12.25 15.70
C GLU A 193 8.36 11.57 14.55
N ALA A 194 8.71 10.33 14.24
CA ALA A 194 8.14 9.61 13.11
C ALA A 194 6.71 9.13 13.36
N ARG A 195 6.33 8.88 14.63
CA ARG A 195 4.98 8.44 15.03
C ARG A 195 4.44 7.31 14.16
N TYR A 196 5.23 6.25 14.00
CA TYR A 196 4.85 5.05 13.22
C TYR A 196 3.53 4.43 13.71
N ASP A 197 3.24 4.54 15.00
CA ASP A 197 1.98 4.13 15.61
C ASP A 197 0.74 4.79 14.98
N ARG A 198 0.90 5.98 14.36
CA ARG A 198 -0.16 6.78 13.74
C ARG A 198 -0.17 6.75 12.22
N ARG A 199 0.70 5.97 11.59
CA ARG A 199 0.73 5.90 10.13
C ARG A 199 -0.36 4.97 9.61
N PRO A 200 -1.07 5.29 8.52
CA PRO A 200 -2.20 4.49 8.03
C PRO A 200 -1.76 3.15 7.46
N SER A 201 -2.65 2.19 7.50
CA SER A 201 -2.69 1.07 6.56
C SER A 201 -3.29 1.53 5.24
N LEU A 202 -2.99 0.84 4.14
CA LEU A 202 -3.64 1.07 2.85
C LEU A 202 -4.09 -0.25 2.25
N TRP A 203 -5.42 -0.36 2.08
CA TRP A 203 -6.09 -1.51 1.47
C TRP A 203 -6.64 -1.15 0.11
N ILE A 204 -6.43 -2.03 -0.87
CA ILE A 204 -7.00 -1.98 -2.22
C ILE A 204 -8.12 -2.99 -2.32
N GLU A 205 -9.29 -2.51 -2.71
CA GLU A 205 -10.48 -3.30 -3.02
C GLU A 205 -10.77 -3.18 -4.51
N PRO A 206 -10.53 -4.23 -5.32
CA PRO A 206 -10.95 -4.25 -6.72
C PRO A 206 -12.45 -4.03 -6.89
N LEU A 207 -12.84 -3.15 -7.81
CA LEU A 207 -14.23 -2.96 -8.18
C LEU A 207 -14.47 -3.64 -9.54
N GLY A 208 -15.14 -4.80 -9.51
CA GLY A 208 -15.30 -5.66 -10.67
C GLY A 208 -14.26 -6.78 -10.72
N LYS A 209 -14.12 -7.37 -11.89
CA LYS A 209 -13.22 -8.51 -12.11
C LYS A 209 -11.89 -8.05 -12.69
N TRP A 210 -10.79 -8.43 -12.03
CA TRP A 210 -9.44 -8.14 -12.50
C TRP A 210 -8.80 -9.31 -13.27
N GLY A 211 -9.50 -10.47 -13.33
CA GLY A 211 -9.04 -11.64 -14.04
C GLY A 211 -7.92 -12.38 -13.33
N LYS A 212 -7.15 -13.15 -14.09
CA LYS A 212 -5.97 -13.86 -13.59
C LYS A 212 -4.76 -12.94 -13.48
N GLY A 213 -3.96 -13.17 -12.45
CA GLY A 213 -2.73 -12.42 -12.22
C GLY A 213 -2.07 -12.81 -10.91
N ALA A 214 -1.30 -11.88 -10.35
CA ALA A 214 -0.68 -12.06 -9.05
C ALA A 214 -0.55 -10.72 -8.31
N VAL A 215 -0.68 -10.74 -7.00
CA VAL A 215 -0.17 -9.66 -6.16
C VAL A 215 1.34 -9.87 -6.00
N HIS A 216 2.11 -8.88 -6.41
CA HIS A 216 3.56 -8.87 -6.24
C HIS A 216 3.93 -8.07 -4.99
N LEU A 217 4.89 -8.58 -4.22
CA LEU A 217 5.57 -7.88 -3.15
C LEU A 217 7.05 -7.80 -3.49
N VAL A 218 7.57 -6.59 -3.53
CA VAL A 218 8.99 -6.29 -3.75
C VAL A 218 9.56 -5.75 -2.45
N GLU A 219 10.63 -6.38 -1.95
CA GLU A 219 11.38 -5.99 -0.76
C GLU A 219 12.82 -5.68 -1.18
N ILE A 220 13.20 -4.41 -1.10
CA ILE A 220 14.51 -3.90 -1.53
C ILE A 220 15.38 -3.72 -0.29
N PRO A 221 16.65 -4.19 -0.28
CA PRO A 221 17.56 -3.93 0.82
C PRO A 221 17.71 -2.44 1.12
N THR A 222 17.65 -2.07 2.40
CA THR A 222 17.93 -0.70 2.83
C THR A 222 18.63 -0.66 4.18
N ASP A 223 19.49 0.32 4.37
CA ASP A 223 20.16 0.65 5.63
C ASP A 223 19.54 1.88 6.33
N ARG A 224 18.52 2.50 5.73
CA ARG A 224 17.96 3.78 6.18
C ARG A 224 16.45 3.83 6.05
N GLU A 225 15.79 4.36 7.08
CA GLU A 225 14.34 4.55 7.14
C GLU A 225 13.77 5.59 6.18
N ILE A 226 14.63 6.40 5.55
CA ILE A 226 14.19 7.40 4.55
C ILE A 226 13.89 6.80 3.18
N HIS A 227 14.23 5.53 2.97
CA HIS A 227 14.02 4.86 1.69
C HIS A 227 12.71 4.06 1.71
N ASP A 228 11.83 4.37 0.76
CA ASP A 228 10.67 3.53 0.48
C ASP A 228 11.15 2.24 -0.20
N ASN A 229 11.34 1.18 0.57
CA ASN A 229 11.95 -0.07 0.12
C ASN A 229 10.94 -1.22 -0.09
N ILE A 230 9.66 -0.96 0.10
CA ILE A 230 8.59 -1.94 -0.06
C ILE A 230 7.65 -1.48 -1.16
N VAL A 231 7.36 -2.36 -2.12
CA VAL A 231 6.36 -2.10 -3.17
C VAL A 231 5.42 -3.29 -3.28
N ALA A 232 4.11 -3.04 -3.34
CA ALA A 232 3.11 -4.07 -3.62
C ALA A 232 2.17 -3.61 -4.73
N PHE A 233 1.79 -4.50 -5.64
CA PHE A 233 0.90 -4.20 -6.76
C PHE A 233 0.27 -5.45 -7.35
N TRP A 234 -0.83 -5.28 -8.06
CA TRP A 234 -1.39 -6.34 -8.91
C TRP A 234 -0.74 -6.35 -10.29
N ARG A 235 -0.33 -7.53 -10.75
CA ARG A 235 0.15 -7.75 -12.13
C ARG A 235 -0.79 -8.71 -12.84
N PRO A 236 -1.48 -8.31 -13.91
CA PRO A 236 -2.24 -9.21 -14.76
C PRO A 236 -1.35 -10.32 -15.34
N GLU A 237 -1.91 -11.53 -15.55
CA GLU A 237 -1.18 -12.64 -16.17
C GLU A 237 -0.83 -12.34 -17.62
N ALA A 238 -1.77 -11.73 -18.35
CA ALA A 238 -1.54 -11.35 -19.74
C ALA A 238 -0.89 -9.96 -19.83
N PRO A 239 0.12 -9.77 -20.71
CA PRO A 239 0.64 -8.46 -21.04
C PRO A 239 -0.45 -7.50 -21.53
N LEU A 240 -0.30 -6.21 -21.25
CA LEU A 240 -1.15 -5.19 -21.84
C LEU A 240 -0.70 -4.91 -23.26
N ALA A 241 -1.58 -5.21 -24.24
CA ALA A 241 -1.27 -5.03 -25.65
C ALA A 241 -1.18 -3.55 -26.05
N ALA A 242 -0.25 -3.21 -26.93
CA ALA A 242 -0.11 -1.87 -27.47
C ALA A 242 -1.39 -1.42 -28.20
N GLY A 243 -1.83 -0.17 -27.96
CA GLY A 243 -2.98 0.42 -28.60
C GLY A 243 -4.34 -0.09 -28.14
N VAL A 244 -4.38 -0.98 -27.14
CA VAL A 244 -5.63 -1.49 -26.55
C VAL A 244 -5.92 -0.71 -25.29
N GLU A 245 -7.16 -0.22 -25.16
CA GLU A 245 -7.65 0.45 -23.97
C GLU A 245 -7.92 -0.57 -22.84
N HIS A 246 -7.45 -0.27 -21.63
CA HIS A 246 -7.70 -1.06 -20.44
C HIS A 246 -8.30 -0.19 -19.35
N THR A 247 -9.54 -0.50 -18.95
CA THR A 247 -10.23 0.20 -17.87
C THR A 247 -10.28 -0.68 -16.61
N LEU A 248 -9.86 -0.13 -15.48
CA LEU A 248 -9.91 -0.76 -14.17
C LEU A 248 -10.46 0.23 -13.14
N SER A 249 -11.20 -0.32 -12.19
CA SER A 249 -11.71 0.45 -11.06
C SER A 249 -11.35 -0.25 -9.77
N TYR A 250 -11.06 0.55 -8.75
CA TYR A 250 -10.74 0.05 -7.41
C TYR A 250 -11.02 1.10 -6.35
N ARG A 251 -11.19 0.65 -5.12
CA ARG A 251 -11.30 1.49 -3.94
C ARG A 251 -10.06 1.36 -3.10
N MET A 252 -9.58 2.49 -2.59
CA MET A 252 -8.46 2.58 -1.67
C MET A 252 -8.97 3.03 -0.32
N HIS A 253 -8.51 2.35 0.74
CA HIS A 253 -8.87 2.67 2.11
C HIS A 253 -7.60 3.01 2.89
N TRP A 254 -7.34 4.30 3.15
CA TRP A 254 -6.39 4.70 4.18
C TRP A 254 -7.09 4.58 5.53
N CYS A 255 -6.66 3.64 6.34
CA CYS A 255 -7.42 3.19 7.51
C CYS A 255 -6.52 2.71 8.65
N TRP A 256 -7.09 2.59 9.84
CA TRP A 256 -6.47 1.93 10.97
C TRP A 256 -6.39 0.43 10.75
N GLU A 257 -7.51 -0.16 10.37
CA GLU A 257 -7.69 -1.59 10.16
C GLU A 257 -8.26 -1.87 8.76
N ALA A 258 -8.14 -3.11 8.30
CA ALA A 258 -8.75 -3.51 7.04
C ALA A 258 -10.28 -3.27 7.05
N PRO A 259 -10.89 -2.86 5.94
CA PRO A 259 -12.32 -2.55 5.87
C PRO A 259 -13.23 -3.78 5.93
N TRP A 260 -12.66 -4.94 6.13
CA TRP A 260 -13.37 -6.21 6.25
C TRP A 260 -13.02 -6.90 7.58
N LYS A 261 -13.94 -7.71 8.08
CA LYS A 261 -13.72 -8.52 9.28
C LYS A 261 -13.54 -9.97 8.89
N SER A 262 -12.60 -10.62 9.54
CA SER A 262 -12.40 -12.07 9.46
C SER A 262 -13.27 -12.74 10.51
N ASP A 263 -13.85 -13.89 10.15
CA ASP A 263 -14.47 -14.81 11.13
C ASP A 263 -13.40 -15.63 11.87
N LEU A 264 -12.14 -15.54 11.44
CA LEU A 264 -11.00 -16.18 12.08
C LEU A 264 -10.38 -15.25 13.12
N ALA A 265 -9.81 -15.84 14.15
CA ALA A 265 -9.07 -15.10 15.15
C ALA A 265 -7.87 -14.35 14.51
N PRO A 266 -7.73 -13.04 14.72
CA PRO A 266 -6.68 -12.27 14.10
C PRO A 266 -5.31 -12.58 14.69
N VAL A 267 -4.30 -12.63 13.83
CA VAL A 267 -2.89 -12.63 14.23
C VAL A 267 -2.50 -11.20 14.61
N THR A 268 -2.09 -11.00 15.85
CA THR A 268 -1.76 -9.66 16.38
C THR A 268 -0.28 -9.36 16.38
N ASP A 269 0.58 -10.40 16.49
CA ASP A 269 2.02 -10.23 16.47
C ASP A 269 2.72 -11.45 15.85
N THR A 270 3.91 -11.24 15.31
CA THR A 270 4.78 -12.28 14.78
C THR A 270 6.22 -11.98 15.19
N ARG A 271 6.85 -12.93 15.88
CA ARG A 271 8.24 -12.79 16.33
C ARG A 271 9.07 -13.97 15.83
N VAL A 272 10.34 -13.70 15.56
CA VAL A 272 11.29 -14.73 15.16
C VAL A 272 12.52 -14.67 16.06
N GLY A 273 12.94 -15.82 16.51
CA GLY A 273 14.12 -15.95 17.37
C GLY A 273 14.86 -17.25 17.16
N ARG A 274 15.84 -17.50 18.02
CA ARG A 274 16.53 -18.78 18.11
C ARG A 274 15.82 -19.65 19.14
N SER A 275 15.62 -20.92 18.84
CA SER A 275 15.15 -21.91 19.83
C SER A 275 16.09 -21.98 21.02
N LEU A 276 15.51 -22.18 22.21
CA LEU A 276 16.28 -22.33 23.46
C LEU A 276 16.89 -23.72 23.61
N THR A 277 16.39 -24.70 22.89
CA THR A 277 16.77 -26.12 23.04
C THR A 277 17.70 -26.62 21.93
N ASP A 278 17.63 -26.01 20.78
CA ASP A 278 18.46 -26.35 19.62
C ASP A 278 18.85 -25.08 18.84
N ARG A 279 19.44 -25.22 17.67
CA ARG A 279 19.84 -24.08 16.84
C ARG A 279 18.78 -23.68 15.78
N SER A 280 17.59 -24.26 15.86
CA SER A 280 16.51 -24.00 14.92
C SER A 280 15.96 -22.57 15.06
N ARG A 281 15.23 -22.12 14.04
CA ARG A 281 14.44 -20.88 14.11
C ARG A 281 13.14 -21.17 14.84
N LEU A 282 12.80 -20.29 15.79
CA LEU A 282 11.53 -20.28 16.50
C LEU A 282 10.68 -19.14 15.94
N PHE A 283 9.49 -19.47 15.45
CA PHE A 283 8.47 -18.50 15.05
C PHE A 283 7.39 -18.51 16.12
N VAL A 284 7.06 -17.33 16.63
CA VAL A 284 5.97 -17.13 17.59
C VAL A 284 4.91 -16.27 16.91
N VAL A 285 3.70 -16.82 16.80
CA VAL A 285 2.54 -16.14 16.22
C VAL A 285 1.51 -15.96 17.32
N GLU A 286 1.20 -14.73 17.65
CA GLU A 286 0.17 -14.39 18.64
C GLU A 286 -1.18 -14.25 17.95
N VAL A 287 -2.17 -14.95 18.50
CA VAL A 287 -3.55 -14.94 17.97
C VAL A 287 -4.48 -14.56 19.11
N VAL A 288 -5.35 -13.57 18.85
CA VAL A 288 -6.36 -13.12 19.81
C VAL A 288 -7.73 -13.58 19.34
N GLY A 289 -8.46 -14.28 20.22
CA GLY A 289 -9.81 -14.75 19.97
C GLY A 289 -10.45 -15.26 21.25
N ASP A 290 -11.77 -15.34 21.27
CA ASP A 290 -12.49 -16.00 22.34
C ASP A 290 -12.21 -17.52 22.26
N LYS A 291 -12.04 -18.13 23.45
CA LYS A 291 -11.80 -19.58 23.60
C LYS A 291 -13.06 -20.38 23.27
#